data_9fed668df1cb90edecfa4b988127ef57
#
_entry.id   9fed668df1cb90edecfa4b988127ef57
#
_cell.length_a   1.000
_cell.length_b   1.000
_cell.length_c   1.000
_cell.angle_alpha   90.00
_cell.angle_beta   90.00
_cell.angle_gamma   90.00
#
_symmetry.space_group_name_H-M   'P 1'
#
loop_
_entity.id
_entity.type
_entity.pdbx_description
1 polymer ?
#
loop_
_entity_poly.entity_id
_entity_poly.type
_entity_poly.pdbx_seq_one_letter_code
_entity_poly.pdbx_strand_id
1 'polypeptide(L)'
;VYNYDINFNRGFCMKVLVLSDSHGDFYNVNKILQSQPGAEVVFFLGDGLNDIERCRLNYPEKMFITVRGNCDWGSDTPIEQFFSIEGKKIMATHGHAYNVKFTYSEAIYRARENKCEVLLFGHTHNAVTAYDHGLYIMNPGSAHGYGATYGLLDITQQGVMTNIVKVK
;
A
#
# COMPACT_ATOMS: atom_id res chain seq x y z
N VAL A 1 17.20 6.06 -1.70
CA VAL A 1 16.17 5.65 -0.75
C VAL A 1 15.79 6.85 0.08
N TYR A 2 14.61 7.41 -0.13
CA TYR A 2 14.14 8.56 0.64
C TYR A 2 13.37 8.03 1.86
N ASN A 3 13.80 8.39 3.07
CA ASN A 3 13.04 8.18 4.30
C ASN A 3 12.20 9.44 4.54
N TYR A 4 10.90 9.34 4.44
CA TYR A 4 9.98 10.40 4.82
C TYR A 4 9.30 10.03 6.14
N ASP A 5 9.46 10.90 7.15
CA ASP A 5 8.71 10.80 8.40
C ASP A 5 7.43 11.61 8.28
N ILE A 6 6.29 10.93 8.29
CA ILE A 6 4.97 11.55 8.29
C ILE A 6 4.47 11.54 9.73
N ASN A 7 4.68 12.64 10.43
CA ASN A 7 4.15 12.88 11.77
C ASN A 7 3.02 13.88 11.69
N PHE A 8 1.80 13.41 11.64
CA PHE A 8 0.64 14.22 11.94
C PHE A 8 0.46 14.23 13.47
N ASN A 9 0.99 15.24 14.13
CA ASN A 9 1.04 15.39 15.60
C ASN A 9 -0.37 15.58 16.22
N ARG A 10 -1.32 14.68 15.94
CA ARG A 10 -2.73 14.77 16.33
C ARG A 10 -3.14 13.79 17.43
N GLY A 11 -2.22 12.93 17.95
CA GLY A 11 -2.52 11.99 19.03
C GLY A 11 -3.61 10.95 18.73
N PHE A 12 -3.95 10.75 17.45
CA PHE A 12 -5.01 9.87 16.97
C PHE A 12 -4.48 8.78 16.04
N CYS A 13 -5.29 7.74 15.85
CA CYS A 13 -5.06 6.67 14.88
C CYS A 13 -4.99 7.21 13.46
N MET A 14 -3.87 6.96 12.75
CA MET A 14 -3.73 7.29 11.33
C MET A 14 -4.37 6.19 10.48
N LYS A 15 -5.39 6.56 9.72
CA LYS A 15 -6.00 5.66 8.75
C LYS A 15 -5.27 5.73 7.41
N VAL A 16 -4.78 4.58 6.95
CA VAL A 16 -4.04 4.41 5.71
C VAL A 16 -4.81 3.49 4.77
N LEU A 17 -4.99 3.92 3.53
CA LEU A 17 -5.58 3.12 2.46
C LEU A 17 -4.47 2.47 1.63
N VAL A 18 -4.62 1.18 1.30
CA VAL A 18 -3.66 0.43 0.50
C VAL A 18 -4.35 -0.19 -0.71
N LEU A 19 -3.85 0.15 -1.90
CA LEU A 19 -4.36 -0.30 -3.20
C LEU A 19 -3.23 -0.94 -4.01
N SER A 20 -3.57 -1.86 -4.90
CA SER A 20 -2.66 -2.48 -5.86
C SER A 20 -3.39 -3.01 -7.07
N ASP A 21 -2.66 -3.19 -8.17
CA ASP A 21 -3.10 -4.04 -9.29
C ASP A 21 -4.46 -3.61 -9.87
N SER A 22 -4.62 -2.32 -10.19
CA SER A 22 -5.85 -1.77 -10.79
C SER A 22 -5.96 -2.04 -12.29
N HIS A 23 -4.85 -2.25 -12.99
CA HIS A 23 -4.80 -2.66 -14.40
C HIS A 23 -5.77 -1.91 -15.32
N GLY A 24 -5.86 -0.58 -15.18
CA GLY A 24 -6.74 0.29 -15.97
C GLY A 24 -8.14 0.47 -15.39
N ASP A 25 -8.46 -0.12 -14.25
CA ASP A 25 -9.76 0.05 -13.60
C ASP A 25 -9.84 1.32 -12.72
N PHE A 26 -9.72 2.45 -13.38
CA PHE A 26 -9.89 3.77 -12.75
C PHE A 26 -11.21 3.87 -11.97
N TYR A 27 -12.29 3.24 -12.46
CA TYR A 27 -13.59 3.33 -11.82
C TYR A 27 -13.57 2.74 -10.39
N ASN A 28 -13.04 1.54 -10.23
CA ASN A 28 -12.90 0.93 -8.92
C ASN A 28 -11.95 1.70 -8.01
N VAL A 29 -10.80 2.18 -8.53
CA VAL A 29 -9.87 3.02 -7.75
C VAL A 29 -10.58 4.25 -7.21
N ASN A 30 -11.30 4.99 -8.06
CA ASN A 30 -12.03 6.18 -7.67
C ASN A 30 -13.13 5.87 -6.64
N LYS A 31 -13.89 4.78 -6.84
CA LYS A 31 -14.94 4.32 -5.92
C LYS A 31 -14.37 3.98 -4.54
N ILE A 32 -13.21 3.32 -4.48
CA ILE A 32 -12.52 3.01 -3.22
C ILE A 32 -12.13 4.30 -2.51
N LEU A 33 -11.50 5.25 -3.21
CA LEU A 33 -11.09 6.54 -2.66
C LEU A 33 -12.28 7.32 -2.10
N GLN A 34 -13.40 7.34 -2.80
CA GLN A 34 -14.66 7.96 -2.35
C GLN A 34 -15.21 7.30 -1.08
N SER A 35 -15.07 5.98 -0.97
CA SER A 35 -15.58 5.22 0.20
C SER A 35 -14.75 5.41 1.46
N GLN A 36 -13.53 5.98 1.33
CA GLN A 36 -12.58 6.16 2.42
C GLN A 36 -12.12 7.62 2.57
N PRO A 37 -13.06 8.56 2.85
CA PRO A 37 -12.73 9.98 2.97
C PRO A 37 -11.76 10.27 4.12
N GLY A 38 -11.82 9.49 5.20
CA GLY A 38 -10.96 9.64 6.37
C GLY A 38 -9.54 9.05 6.22
N ALA A 39 -9.22 8.37 5.12
CA ALA A 39 -7.85 7.91 4.85
C ALA A 39 -7.06 9.04 4.19
N GLU A 40 -6.17 9.68 4.96
CA GLU A 40 -5.34 10.80 4.49
C GLU A 40 -4.12 10.32 3.69
N VAL A 41 -3.62 9.11 3.97
CA VAL A 41 -2.49 8.48 3.27
C VAL A 41 -2.98 7.31 2.44
N VAL A 42 -2.53 7.26 1.19
CA VAL A 42 -2.87 6.22 0.21
C VAL A 42 -1.59 5.61 -0.33
N PHE A 43 -1.34 4.32 -0.05
CA PHE A 43 -0.33 3.55 -0.75
C PHE A 43 -0.93 2.91 -2.00
N PHE A 44 -0.26 3.09 -3.14
CA PHE A 44 -0.55 2.38 -4.37
C PHE A 44 0.65 1.53 -4.77
N LEU A 45 0.47 0.22 -4.76
CA LEU A 45 1.55 -0.75 -4.85
C LEU A 45 1.87 -1.22 -6.27
N GLY A 46 1.47 -0.44 -7.28
CA GLY A 46 1.85 -0.66 -8.68
C GLY A 46 0.82 -1.44 -9.51
N ASP A 47 1.15 -1.62 -10.78
CA ASP A 47 0.35 -2.20 -11.85
C ASP A 47 -0.97 -1.43 -12.07
N GLY A 48 -0.80 -0.14 -12.42
CA GLY A 48 -1.89 0.80 -12.70
C GLY A 48 -1.60 2.23 -12.27
N LEU A 49 -0.34 2.68 -12.33
CA LEU A 49 0.05 4.04 -11.94
C LEU A 49 -0.76 5.12 -12.65
N ASN A 50 -1.16 4.90 -13.90
CA ASN A 50 -1.99 5.86 -14.64
C ASN A 50 -3.37 6.07 -13.98
N ASP A 51 -3.93 5.04 -13.34
CA ASP A 51 -5.24 5.16 -12.68
C ASP A 51 -5.12 6.04 -11.45
N ILE A 52 -4.08 5.82 -10.64
CA ILE A 52 -3.87 6.60 -9.40
C ILE A 52 -3.47 8.04 -9.70
N GLU A 53 -2.67 8.30 -10.75
CA GLU A 53 -2.31 9.66 -11.16
C GLU A 53 -3.55 10.47 -11.62
N ARG A 54 -4.47 9.84 -12.33
CA ARG A 54 -5.76 10.48 -12.66
C ARG A 54 -6.60 10.78 -11.44
N CYS A 55 -6.58 9.91 -10.43
CA CYS A 55 -7.29 10.12 -9.17
C CYS A 55 -6.67 11.25 -8.34
N ARG A 56 -5.34 11.38 -8.33
CA ARG A 56 -4.60 12.37 -7.52
C ARG A 56 -5.13 13.79 -7.68
N LEU A 57 -5.54 14.17 -8.89
CA LEU A 57 -6.10 15.49 -9.17
C LEU A 57 -7.45 15.74 -8.49
N ASN A 58 -8.21 14.69 -8.21
CA ASN A 58 -9.54 14.75 -7.61
C ASN A 58 -9.51 14.69 -6.07
N TYR A 59 -8.36 14.33 -5.48
CA TYR A 59 -8.19 14.17 -4.02
C TYR A 59 -6.92 14.88 -3.53
N PRO A 60 -6.85 16.24 -3.69
CA PRO A 60 -5.65 16.99 -3.33
C PRO A 60 -5.33 16.96 -1.83
N GLU A 61 -6.31 16.61 -1.00
CA GLU A 61 -6.15 16.44 0.45
C GLU A 61 -5.45 15.14 0.86
N LYS A 62 -5.36 14.17 -0.07
CA LYS A 62 -4.73 12.86 0.21
C LYS A 62 -3.26 12.84 -0.22
N MET A 63 -2.44 12.25 0.63
CA MET A 63 -1.04 11.96 0.29
C MET A 63 -0.95 10.60 -0.42
N PHE A 64 -0.49 10.60 -1.66
CA PHE A 64 -0.28 9.38 -2.44
C PHE A 64 1.18 8.96 -2.44
N ILE A 65 1.44 7.75 -2.00
CA ILE A 65 2.74 7.07 -1.99
C ILE A 65 2.65 5.92 -2.98
N THR A 66 3.46 5.96 -4.04
CA THR A 66 3.34 5.01 -5.15
C THR A 66 4.65 4.27 -5.38
N VAL A 67 4.56 2.99 -5.68
CA VAL A 67 5.65 2.19 -6.23
C VAL A 67 5.23 1.63 -7.58
N ARG A 68 6.18 1.40 -8.49
CA ARG A 68 5.85 0.82 -9.79
C ARG A 68 5.79 -0.69 -9.74
N GLY A 69 4.84 -1.25 -10.46
CA GLY A 69 4.76 -2.67 -10.75
C GLY A 69 5.47 -3.06 -12.06
N ASN A 70 5.36 -4.32 -12.41
CA ASN A 70 5.96 -4.85 -13.64
C ASN A 70 5.18 -4.45 -14.90
N CYS A 71 3.92 -4.01 -14.78
CA CYS A 71 3.12 -3.52 -15.92
C CYS A 71 3.18 -1.99 -16.09
N ASP A 72 3.86 -1.26 -15.21
CA ASP A 72 4.00 0.20 -15.28
C ASP A 72 5.23 0.59 -16.13
N TRP A 73 5.21 0.23 -17.42
CA TRP A 73 6.31 0.43 -18.35
C TRP A 73 6.67 1.91 -18.53
N GLY A 74 7.98 2.20 -18.53
CA GLY A 74 8.50 3.56 -18.75
C GLY A 74 8.33 4.51 -17.56
N SER A 75 7.84 4.04 -16.41
CA SER A 75 7.74 4.86 -15.20
C SER A 75 9.08 4.91 -14.45
N ASP A 76 9.46 6.12 -14.02
CA ASP A 76 10.62 6.35 -13.13
C ASP A 76 10.26 6.16 -11.64
N THR A 77 9.01 5.82 -11.32
CA THR A 77 8.58 5.55 -9.94
C THR A 77 9.41 4.40 -9.34
N PRO A 78 9.89 4.52 -8.10
CA PRO A 78 10.70 3.47 -7.47
C PRO A 78 9.96 2.15 -7.34
N ILE A 79 10.69 1.02 -7.36
CA ILE A 79 10.13 -0.33 -7.14
C ILE A 79 9.88 -0.63 -5.67
N GLU A 80 10.52 0.10 -4.76
CA GLU A 80 10.33 0.05 -3.32
C GLU A 80 10.48 1.43 -2.69
N GLN A 81 9.75 1.68 -1.62
CA GLN A 81 9.88 2.90 -0.82
C GLN A 81 9.75 2.57 0.67
N PHE A 82 10.39 3.41 1.49
CA PHE A 82 10.35 3.31 2.95
C PHE A 82 9.78 4.59 3.54
N PHE A 83 8.81 4.45 4.45
CA PHE A 83 8.15 5.55 5.14
C PHE A 83 8.03 5.27 6.62
N SER A 84 7.89 6.32 7.42
CA SER A 84 7.47 6.22 8.83
C SER A 84 6.15 6.94 9.01
N ILE A 85 5.17 6.26 9.63
CA ILE A 85 3.88 6.82 10.02
C ILE A 85 3.65 6.51 11.50
N GLU A 86 3.42 7.53 12.34
CA GLU A 86 3.25 7.39 13.78
C GLU A 86 4.37 6.56 14.43
N GLY A 87 5.61 6.73 13.96
CA GLY A 87 6.79 5.99 14.42
C GLY A 87 6.90 4.55 13.90
N LYS A 88 5.94 4.06 13.12
CA LYS A 88 5.99 2.72 12.49
C LYS A 88 6.66 2.81 11.14
N LYS A 89 7.76 2.08 10.95
CA LYS A 89 8.48 2.04 9.68
C LYS A 89 7.83 1.04 8.73
N ILE A 90 7.51 1.52 7.53
CA ILE A 90 6.77 0.79 6.50
C ILE A 90 7.66 0.61 5.28
N MET A 91 7.73 -0.60 4.75
CA MET A 91 8.23 -0.90 3.42
C MET A 91 7.05 -1.10 2.48
N ALA A 92 7.01 -0.34 1.38
CA ALA A 92 6.06 -0.52 0.29
C ALA A 92 6.79 -0.99 -0.97
N THR A 93 6.29 -2.02 -1.63
CA THR A 93 6.80 -2.54 -2.90
C THR A 93 5.68 -3.18 -3.70
N HIS A 94 5.84 -3.29 -5.01
CA HIS A 94 4.93 -4.15 -5.78
C HIS A 94 5.17 -5.63 -5.51
N GLY A 95 6.41 -6.03 -5.28
CA GLY A 95 6.77 -7.40 -4.93
C GLY A 95 7.33 -8.25 -6.07
N HIS A 96 7.19 -7.83 -7.34
CA HIS A 96 7.72 -8.60 -8.48
C HIS A 96 9.25 -8.80 -8.41
N ALA A 97 9.99 -7.83 -7.88
CA ALA A 97 11.44 -7.92 -7.67
C ALA A 97 11.83 -8.86 -6.51
N TYR A 98 10.87 -9.30 -5.71
CA TYR A 98 11.05 -10.16 -4.54
C TYR A 98 10.37 -11.53 -4.69
N ASN A 99 10.02 -11.93 -5.90
CA ASN A 99 9.43 -13.24 -6.22
C ASN A 99 8.22 -13.62 -5.36
N VAL A 100 7.39 -12.64 -4.95
CA VAL A 100 6.28 -12.84 -3.99
C VAL A 100 5.19 -13.79 -4.50
N LYS A 101 5.15 -14.14 -5.79
CA LYS A 101 4.28 -15.20 -6.33
C LYS A 101 4.67 -16.61 -5.87
N PHE A 102 5.91 -16.81 -5.45
CA PHE A 102 6.41 -18.10 -4.99
C PHE A 102 6.58 -18.14 -3.47
N THR A 103 7.15 -17.09 -2.89
CA THR A 103 7.38 -16.97 -1.44
C THR A 103 7.52 -15.50 -1.05
N TYR A 104 7.13 -15.16 0.18
CA TYR A 104 7.29 -13.81 0.73
C TYR A 104 8.64 -13.60 1.42
N SER A 105 9.49 -14.64 1.48
CA SER A 105 10.70 -14.64 2.29
C SER A 105 11.68 -13.53 1.94
N GLU A 106 11.89 -13.23 0.65
CA GLU A 106 12.80 -12.17 0.22
C GLU A 106 12.30 -10.78 0.61
N ALA A 107 10.98 -10.52 0.42
CA ALA A 107 10.37 -9.25 0.81
C ALA A 107 10.38 -9.09 2.35
N ILE A 108 10.09 -10.13 3.10
CA ILE A 108 10.17 -10.16 4.58
C ILE A 108 11.61 -9.88 5.04
N TYR A 109 12.59 -10.56 4.43
CA TYR A 109 14.01 -10.33 4.75
C TYR A 109 14.38 -8.87 4.52
N ARG A 110 14.01 -8.30 3.37
CA ARG A 110 14.28 -6.90 3.01
C ARG A 110 13.63 -5.92 3.99
N ALA A 111 12.38 -6.17 4.38
CA ALA A 111 11.69 -5.35 5.38
C ALA A 111 12.41 -5.38 6.74
N ARG A 112 12.82 -6.56 7.20
CA ARG A 112 13.54 -6.75 8.47
C ARG A 112 14.93 -6.13 8.46
N GLU A 113 15.69 -6.29 7.38
CA GLU A 113 17.00 -5.65 7.19
C GLU A 113 16.90 -4.13 7.38
N ASN A 114 15.80 -3.53 6.92
CA ASN A 114 15.51 -2.11 7.07
C ASN A 114 14.76 -1.76 8.35
N LYS A 115 14.59 -2.70 9.29
CA LYS A 115 13.89 -2.51 10.58
C LYS A 115 12.46 -2.00 10.40
N CYS A 116 11.76 -2.47 9.35
CA CYS A 116 10.36 -2.15 9.14
C CYS A 116 9.47 -2.97 10.08
N GLU A 117 8.37 -2.37 10.52
CA GLU A 117 7.33 -3.01 11.30
C GLU A 117 6.11 -3.35 10.42
N VAL A 118 6.04 -2.78 9.19
CA VAL A 118 4.98 -3.05 8.21
C VAL A 118 5.59 -3.34 6.85
N LEU A 119 5.14 -4.40 6.21
CA LEU A 119 5.43 -4.75 4.81
C LEU A 119 4.14 -4.71 4.00
N LEU A 120 4.11 -3.85 2.98
CA LEU A 120 3.02 -3.75 2.00
C LEU A 120 3.52 -4.22 0.65
N PHE A 121 2.81 -5.18 0.02
CA PHE A 121 3.13 -5.64 -1.33
C PHE A 121 1.88 -6.03 -2.11
N GLY A 122 1.95 -6.08 -3.45
CA GLY A 122 0.87 -6.43 -4.37
C GLY A 122 1.21 -7.65 -5.22
N HIS A 123 1.04 -7.55 -6.54
CA HIS A 123 1.47 -8.48 -7.59
C HIS A 123 0.79 -9.85 -7.62
N THR A 124 0.44 -10.42 -6.48
CA THR A 124 -0.19 -11.77 -6.43
C THR A 124 -1.68 -11.74 -6.69
N HIS A 125 -2.31 -10.56 -6.61
CA HIS A 125 -3.77 -10.33 -6.64
C HIS A 125 -4.53 -11.05 -5.50
N ASN A 126 -3.83 -11.72 -4.61
CA ASN A 126 -4.41 -12.43 -3.47
C ASN A 126 -4.32 -11.57 -2.21
N ALA A 127 -5.47 -11.19 -1.68
CA ALA A 127 -5.51 -10.41 -0.45
C ALA A 127 -5.05 -11.26 0.73
N VAL A 128 -4.10 -10.71 1.51
CA VAL A 128 -3.53 -11.38 2.67
C VAL A 128 -3.20 -10.36 3.76
N THR A 129 -3.43 -10.73 5.00
CA THR A 129 -2.85 -10.08 6.19
C THR A 129 -2.21 -11.12 7.07
N ALA A 130 -1.03 -10.83 7.61
CA ALA A 130 -0.32 -11.69 8.52
C ALA A 130 0.49 -10.87 9.54
N TYR A 131 0.83 -11.48 10.65
CA TYR A 131 1.78 -10.93 11.63
C TYR A 131 2.86 -11.97 11.90
N ASP A 132 4.09 -11.58 11.72
CA ASP A 132 5.24 -12.47 11.89
C ASP A 132 6.35 -11.77 12.68
N HIS A 133 6.52 -12.14 13.94
CA HIS A 133 7.60 -11.69 14.83
C HIS A 133 7.88 -10.17 14.74
N GLY A 134 6.88 -9.33 14.99
CA GLY A 134 7.00 -7.88 14.98
C GLY A 134 6.73 -7.21 13.63
N LEU A 135 6.54 -7.98 12.55
CA LEU A 135 6.26 -7.48 11.22
C LEU A 135 4.79 -7.72 10.83
N TYR A 136 4.04 -6.64 10.61
CA TYR A 136 2.73 -6.70 9.98
C TYR A 136 2.90 -6.79 8.46
N ILE A 137 2.21 -7.74 7.84
CA ILE A 137 2.33 -8.03 6.41
C ILE A 137 0.95 -7.87 5.78
N MET A 138 0.86 -7.10 4.70
CA MET A 138 -0.38 -6.94 3.96
C MET A 138 -0.15 -6.96 2.45
N ASN A 139 -0.98 -7.75 1.75
CA ASN A 139 -1.29 -7.57 0.34
C ASN A 139 -2.77 -7.20 0.24
N PRO A 140 -3.13 -6.06 -0.37
CA PRO A 140 -4.53 -5.62 -0.44
C PRO A 140 -5.37 -6.44 -1.43
N GLY A 141 -4.75 -7.34 -2.20
CA GLY A 141 -5.36 -7.96 -3.37
C GLY A 141 -5.32 -7.06 -4.59
N SER A 142 -6.25 -7.22 -5.51
CA SER A 142 -6.36 -6.41 -6.73
C SER A 142 -7.55 -5.46 -6.64
N ALA A 143 -7.34 -4.21 -7.05
CA ALA A 143 -8.40 -3.21 -7.18
C ALA A 143 -9.16 -3.32 -8.52
N HIS A 144 -8.91 -4.37 -9.32
CA HIS A 144 -9.49 -4.59 -10.64
C HIS A 144 -10.73 -5.48 -10.60
N GLY A 145 -11.74 -5.12 -11.37
CA GLY A 145 -12.87 -5.96 -11.76
C GLY A 145 -13.84 -6.29 -10.62
N TYR A 146 -14.67 -7.32 -10.88
CA TYR A 146 -15.61 -7.82 -9.90
C TYR A 146 -14.90 -8.57 -8.78
N GLY A 147 -15.26 -8.25 -7.54
CA GLY A 147 -14.59 -8.85 -6.38
C GLY A 147 -13.28 -8.17 -5.97
N ALA A 148 -13.01 -7.01 -6.55
CA ALA A 148 -11.88 -6.16 -6.17
C ALA A 148 -11.79 -5.95 -4.66
N THR A 149 -10.56 -5.84 -4.17
CA THR A 149 -10.26 -5.64 -2.75
C THR A 149 -9.28 -4.49 -2.54
N TYR A 150 -9.26 -3.98 -1.32
CA TYR A 150 -8.29 -3.01 -0.86
C TYR A 150 -7.96 -3.23 0.62
N GLY A 151 -6.84 -2.70 1.06
CA GLY A 151 -6.40 -2.75 2.45
C GLY A 151 -6.69 -1.46 3.21
N LEU A 152 -6.95 -1.61 4.51
CA LEU A 152 -6.95 -0.51 5.47
C LEU A 152 -5.96 -0.83 6.59
N LEU A 153 -5.15 0.16 6.95
CA LEU A 153 -4.33 0.12 8.15
C LEU A 153 -4.81 1.23 9.09
N ASP A 154 -5.00 0.89 10.34
CA ASP A 154 -5.12 1.85 11.43
C ASP A 154 -3.82 1.82 12.23
N ILE A 155 -3.02 2.89 12.10
CA ILE A 155 -1.67 2.97 12.67
C ILE A 155 -1.67 3.89 13.88
N THR A 156 -1.16 3.40 15.00
CA THR A 156 -0.92 4.14 16.22
C THR A 156 0.50 3.90 16.72
N GLN A 157 0.94 4.67 17.68
CA GLN A 157 2.24 4.40 18.34
C GLN A 157 2.27 3.02 19.03
N GLN A 158 1.13 2.51 19.49
CA GLN A 158 1.00 1.23 20.18
C GLN A 158 0.98 0.02 19.23
N GLY A 159 0.55 0.20 17.97
CA GLY A 159 0.46 -0.91 17.05
C GLY A 159 -0.25 -0.58 15.74
N VAL A 160 -0.44 -1.61 14.93
CA VAL A 160 -1.08 -1.53 13.63
C VAL A 160 -2.24 -2.53 13.57
N MET A 161 -3.42 -2.08 13.16
CA MET A 161 -4.52 -2.97 12.79
C MET A 161 -4.60 -3.04 11.26
N THR A 162 -4.79 -4.24 10.74
CA THR A 162 -4.87 -4.52 9.30
C THR A 162 -6.23 -5.10 8.94
N ASN A 163 -6.85 -4.61 7.87
CA ASN A 163 -8.13 -5.12 7.39
C ASN A 163 -8.17 -5.16 5.87
N ILE A 164 -8.80 -6.20 5.31
CA ILE A 164 -9.10 -6.32 3.87
C ILE A 164 -10.59 -6.06 3.66
N VAL A 165 -10.89 -5.20 2.70
CA VAL A 165 -12.26 -4.80 2.37
C VAL A 165 -12.55 -5.15 0.91
N LYS A 166 -13.73 -5.72 0.65
CA LYS A 166 -14.23 -5.94 -0.72
C LYS A 166 -14.94 -4.70 -1.22
N VAL A 167 -14.71 -4.37 -2.47
CA VAL A 167 -15.48 -3.33 -3.18
C VAL A 167 -16.91 -3.84 -3.39
N LYS A 168 -17.88 -3.05 -2.96
CA LYS A 168 -19.32 -3.36 -3.09
C LYS A 168 -19.86 -2.88 -4.44
#